data_838cf7af17435f008daf6494138c647d
#
_entry.id   838cf7af17435f008daf6494138c647d
#
_cell.length_a   1.000
_cell.length_b   1.000
_cell.length_c   1.000
_cell.angle_alpha   90.00
_cell.angle_beta   90.00
_cell.angle_gamma   90.00
#
_symmetry.space_group_name_H-M   'P 1'
#
loop_
_entity.id
_entity.type
_entity.pdbx_description
1 polymer ?
#
loop_
_entity_poly.entity_id
_entity_poly.type
_entity_poly.pdbx_seq_one_letter_code
_entity_poly.pdbx_strand_id
1 'polypeptide(L)'
;MGHERYSPFGRPGMLRRRTSGAAVAACAVLSMSGGAQAFQIPTDNPDAQMTWNNTLKYSAGWRVRSADSKVADNSSGPQANTNDGDLNFDRGLISSRLDLLSEFDFRYKRNAGFRISGAAWYDEVYNRSNDNPGALGGALVNQRSAPHDEFTRATEKLHGRKAEFLDAFVYGNLAPGGMNLNLKAGRFTQLYGESLFFGSNGIAGAQTPLDLARALSVPNSQFKEVARPVGQVSAQLQISPDVSVGAYYQVEWRKSRLPAAGSYFSFADFVDDGGETVILGPGAVVFRGEDIEAKDSGQGGVQVRFKTANAEFGVYAAQWHDKMPQFYLRPGVNVKPGSIGDYVQVFAEDIRAVGASFSTLVGETNVAGELSVRDNMPLVASGNTVVLPGNTTADGGGDAAFPVGRTLHLNLSAISVFGASPLWDGASFVGEFAYNRRLKITDNADQLDPEATRDASALQFVFTPEYFQVAPGLDLQVPIGLSYGIAGRSSVNGALFPAEHGGNVTIGVKADYQRTWQASLSYTHYFGAAGSIIKYGTAVPELSYKNFHRDRDFIALSIQRTF
;
A
#
# COMPACT_ATOMS: atom_id res chain seq x y z
N MET A 1 -50.42 25.49 46.80
CA MET A 1 -51.01 24.14 46.74
C MET A 1 -50.58 23.52 45.43
N GLY A 2 -49.88 22.34 45.45
CA GLY A 2 -49.69 21.46 44.34
C GLY A 2 -48.42 21.65 43.49
N HIS A 3 -47.25 21.24 43.99
CA HIS A 3 -46.05 21.01 43.18
C HIS A 3 -46.14 19.59 42.63
N GLU A 4 -46.17 19.42 41.32
CA GLU A 4 -45.83 18.14 40.66
C GLU A 4 -44.45 18.22 40.03
N ARG A 5 -43.58 17.29 40.48
CA ARG A 5 -42.23 17.06 39.93
C ARG A 5 -42.33 16.08 38.77
N TYR A 6 -41.87 16.46 37.60
CA TYR A 6 -41.61 15.51 36.50
C TYR A 6 -40.19 14.92 36.62
N SER A 7 -40.13 13.59 36.70
CA SER A 7 -38.93 12.81 36.61
C SER A 7 -38.73 12.33 35.14
N PRO A 8 -37.55 12.45 34.55
CA PRO A 8 -37.29 11.83 33.23
C PRO A 8 -36.79 10.41 33.40
N PHE A 9 -37.63 9.42 33.10
CA PHE A 9 -37.22 8.06 32.91
C PHE A 9 -36.45 7.93 31.58
N GLY A 10 -35.15 7.64 31.66
CA GLY A 10 -34.34 7.21 30.54
C GLY A 10 -34.80 5.83 30.05
N ARG A 11 -35.05 5.69 28.75
CA ARG A 11 -35.30 4.40 28.12
C ARG A 11 -33.97 3.65 27.97
N PRO A 12 -33.85 2.36 28.34
CA PRO A 12 -32.66 1.57 28.03
C PRO A 12 -32.63 1.29 26.54
N GLY A 13 -31.52 1.71 25.88
CA GLY A 13 -31.22 1.34 24.50
C GLY A 13 -31.14 -0.17 24.35
N MET A 14 -32.03 -0.74 23.58
CA MET A 14 -31.92 -2.15 23.14
C MET A 14 -30.71 -2.27 22.22
N LEU A 15 -29.63 -2.87 22.72
CA LEU A 15 -28.56 -3.42 21.87
C LEU A 15 -29.17 -4.49 20.93
N ARG A 16 -29.53 -4.11 19.72
CA ARG A 16 -29.81 -5.07 18.65
C ARG A 16 -28.49 -5.75 18.26
N ARG A 17 -28.21 -6.92 18.81
CA ARG A 17 -27.23 -7.86 18.27
C ARG A 17 -27.67 -8.26 16.85
N ARG A 18 -27.17 -7.57 15.83
CA ARG A 18 -27.24 -8.06 14.45
C ARG A 18 -26.01 -8.92 14.21
N THR A 19 -26.21 -10.23 14.11
CA THR A 19 -25.20 -11.14 13.55
C THR A 19 -24.93 -10.72 12.11
N SER A 20 -23.67 -10.43 11.78
CA SER A 20 -23.31 -10.01 10.44
C SER A 20 -23.58 -11.13 9.43
N GLY A 21 -24.41 -10.86 8.44
CA GLY A 21 -24.77 -11.82 7.39
C GLY A 21 -23.56 -12.33 6.61
N ALA A 22 -22.51 -11.52 6.46
CA ALA A 22 -21.25 -11.89 5.82
C ALA A 22 -20.48 -12.97 6.59
N ALA A 23 -20.46 -12.92 7.94
CA ALA A 23 -19.80 -13.93 8.76
C ALA A 23 -20.53 -15.29 8.66
N VAL A 24 -21.86 -15.30 8.58
CA VAL A 24 -22.65 -16.52 8.40
C VAL A 24 -22.44 -17.10 7.00
N ALA A 25 -22.41 -16.29 5.97
CA ALA A 25 -22.13 -16.72 4.60
C ALA A 25 -20.69 -17.26 4.44
N ALA A 26 -19.70 -16.63 5.08
CA ALA A 26 -18.32 -17.10 5.09
C ALA A 26 -18.17 -18.47 5.75
N CYS A 27 -18.82 -18.71 6.90
CA CYS A 27 -18.82 -20.01 7.56
C CYS A 27 -19.47 -21.11 6.70
N ALA A 28 -20.55 -20.81 5.97
CA ALA A 28 -21.23 -21.76 5.09
C ALA A 28 -20.38 -22.14 3.86
N VAL A 29 -19.64 -21.21 3.27
CA VAL A 29 -18.76 -21.47 2.12
C VAL A 29 -17.47 -22.19 2.55
N LEU A 30 -16.95 -21.89 3.74
CA LEU A 30 -15.75 -22.54 4.29
C LEU A 30 -16.01 -24.01 4.72
N SER A 31 -17.26 -24.41 4.92
CA SER A 31 -17.63 -25.79 5.30
C SER A 31 -17.72 -26.77 4.12
N MET A 32 -17.53 -26.34 2.88
CA MET A 32 -17.52 -27.24 1.71
C MET A 32 -16.28 -28.15 1.75
N SER A 33 -16.49 -29.42 2.11
CA SER A 33 -15.48 -30.47 2.23
C SER A 33 -15.13 -31.07 0.86
N GLY A 34 -14.20 -30.45 0.15
CA GLY A 34 -13.48 -31.03 -0.98
C GLY A 34 -11.98 -30.92 -0.72
N GLY A 35 -11.20 -31.96 -1.00
CA GLY A 35 -9.73 -31.94 -0.81
C GLY A 35 -9.13 -30.74 -1.55
N ALA A 36 -8.32 -29.96 -0.83
CA ALA A 36 -7.66 -28.81 -1.42
C ALA A 36 -6.41 -29.26 -2.18
N GLN A 37 -6.55 -29.31 -3.46
CA GLN A 37 -5.42 -29.32 -4.39
C GLN A 37 -5.73 -28.24 -5.44
N ALA A 38 -4.69 -27.51 -5.90
CA ALA A 38 -4.79 -26.75 -7.14
C ALA A 38 -5.54 -27.62 -8.16
N PHE A 39 -6.70 -27.13 -8.62
CA PHE A 39 -7.51 -27.96 -9.51
C PHE A 39 -6.79 -28.07 -10.86
N GLN A 40 -6.08 -29.17 -11.02
CA GLN A 40 -5.49 -29.52 -12.31
C GLN A 40 -6.61 -30.00 -13.22
N ILE A 41 -6.95 -29.21 -14.23
CA ILE A 41 -7.97 -29.60 -15.20
C ILE A 41 -7.37 -30.68 -16.09
N PRO A 42 -7.92 -31.91 -16.09
CA PRO A 42 -7.43 -32.97 -16.97
C PRO A 42 -7.54 -32.57 -18.43
N THR A 43 -6.49 -32.84 -19.20
CA THR A 43 -6.50 -32.63 -20.65
C THR A 43 -6.10 -33.93 -21.35
N ASP A 44 -6.69 -34.21 -22.49
CA ASP A 44 -6.32 -35.37 -23.32
C ASP A 44 -4.96 -35.16 -24.02
N ASN A 45 -4.42 -33.95 -23.99
CA ASN A 45 -3.14 -33.58 -24.58
C ASN A 45 -2.05 -33.56 -23.50
N PRO A 46 -1.07 -34.49 -23.51
CA PRO A 46 0.01 -34.55 -22.53
C PRO A 46 0.92 -33.31 -22.54
N ASP A 47 0.93 -32.55 -23.63
CA ASP A 47 1.69 -31.32 -23.78
C ASP A 47 0.98 -30.10 -23.14
N ALA A 48 -0.32 -30.21 -22.83
CA ALA A 48 -1.11 -29.13 -22.25
C ALA A 48 -1.35 -29.36 -20.75
N GLN A 49 -1.07 -28.35 -19.95
CA GLN A 49 -1.35 -28.33 -18.51
C GLN A 49 -2.22 -27.13 -18.19
N MET A 50 -3.29 -27.34 -17.44
CA MET A 50 -4.19 -26.29 -16.98
C MET A 50 -4.32 -26.38 -15.47
N THR A 51 -4.14 -25.26 -14.77
CA THR A 51 -4.35 -25.14 -13.33
C THR A 51 -5.28 -23.98 -13.03
N TRP A 52 -6.22 -24.20 -12.14
CA TRP A 52 -7.12 -23.18 -11.67
C TRP A 52 -7.14 -23.17 -10.15
N ASN A 53 -6.59 -22.12 -9.57
CA ASN A 53 -6.49 -21.92 -8.13
C ASN A 53 -7.48 -20.86 -7.68
N ASN A 54 -8.20 -21.15 -6.63
CA ASN A 54 -9.09 -20.19 -5.98
C ASN A 54 -8.72 -20.08 -4.51
N THR A 55 -8.53 -18.84 -4.03
CA THR A 55 -8.32 -18.55 -2.61
C THR A 55 -9.51 -17.75 -2.10
N LEU A 56 -10.22 -18.31 -1.14
CA LEU A 56 -11.26 -17.62 -0.40
C LEU A 56 -10.71 -17.23 0.97
N LYS A 57 -10.82 -15.94 1.32
CA LYS A 57 -10.34 -15.39 2.59
C LYS A 57 -11.44 -14.58 3.26
N TYR A 58 -11.72 -14.87 4.52
CA TYR A 58 -12.46 -13.98 5.40
C TYR A 58 -11.50 -13.28 6.33
N SER A 59 -11.67 -11.97 6.51
CA SER A 59 -10.89 -11.18 7.46
C SER A 59 -11.78 -10.21 8.23
N ALA A 60 -11.39 -9.94 9.49
CA ALA A 60 -12.05 -8.97 10.33
C ALA A 60 -11.01 -8.18 11.12
N GLY A 61 -11.28 -6.89 11.32
CA GLY A 61 -10.42 -5.98 12.08
C GLY A 61 -11.21 -5.24 13.15
N TRP A 62 -10.59 -4.99 14.30
CA TRP A 62 -11.20 -4.25 15.41
C TRP A 62 -10.27 -3.16 15.91
N ARG A 63 -10.72 -1.92 15.92
CA ARG A 63 -10.06 -0.81 16.61
C ARG A 63 -10.14 -1.02 18.12
N VAL A 64 -8.98 -0.97 18.80
CA VAL A 64 -8.91 -1.18 20.26
C VAL A 64 -8.61 0.10 21.03
N ARG A 65 -8.19 1.16 20.34
CA ARG A 65 -7.84 2.45 20.91
C ARG A 65 -8.79 3.54 20.42
N SER A 66 -9.16 4.47 21.32
CA SER A 66 -9.95 5.66 20.95
C SER A 66 -9.09 6.65 20.18
N ALA A 67 -9.74 7.52 19.38
CA ALA A 67 -9.10 8.63 18.70
C ALA A 67 -8.33 9.54 19.70
N ASP A 68 -7.15 9.99 19.27
CA ASP A 68 -6.31 10.95 20.01
C ASP A 68 -6.57 12.35 19.47
N SER A 69 -6.89 13.31 20.31
CA SER A 69 -7.14 14.70 19.90
C SER A 69 -5.97 15.34 19.15
N LYS A 70 -4.75 14.87 19.36
CA LYS A 70 -3.58 15.32 18.58
C LYS A 70 -3.61 14.89 17.13
N VAL A 71 -4.37 13.84 16.81
CA VAL A 71 -4.55 13.29 15.46
C VAL A 71 -5.87 13.74 14.86
N ALA A 72 -6.95 13.72 15.64
CA ALA A 72 -8.34 13.88 15.19
C ALA A 72 -9.11 15.02 15.86
N ASP A 73 -8.46 16.12 16.25
CA ASP A 73 -9.13 17.26 16.86
C ASP A 73 -9.98 18.03 15.83
N ASN A 74 -11.26 18.21 16.13
CA ASN A 74 -12.20 18.97 15.31
C ASN A 74 -12.22 20.49 15.60
N SER A 75 -11.52 20.96 16.63
CA SER A 75 -11.58 22.35 17.09
C SER A 75 -10.91 23.35 16.14
N SER A 76 -10.05 22.87 15.23
CA SER A 76 -9.37 23.68 14.23
C SER A 76 -9.79 23.29 12.82
N GLY A 77 -10.29 24.24 12.02
CA GLY A 77 -10.73 24.00 10.65
C GLY A 77 -9.74 23.20 9.76
N PRO A 78 -8.42 23.43 9.85
CA PRO A 78 -7.44 22.66 9.06
C PRO A 78 -7.40 21.17 9.38
N GLN A 79 -7.61 20.73 10.61
CA GLN A 79 -7.63 19.28 10.94
C GLN A 79 -8.81 18.54 10.33
N ALA A 80 -9.87 19.24 9.98
CA ALA A 80 -11.00 18.67 9.25
C ALA A 80 -10.61 18.04 7.90
N ASN A 81 -9.40 18.28 7.38
CA ASN A 81 -8.92 17.66 6.16
C ASN A 81 -8.16 16.34 6.39
N THR A 82 -8.04 15.87 7.65
CA THR A 82 -7.17 14.73 7.99
C THR A 82 -7.73 13.84 9.11
N ASN A 83 -8.99 13.96 9.46
CA ASN A 83 -9.56 13.31 10.64
C ASN A 83 -10.72 12.33 10.38
N ASP A 84 -11.28 12.28 9.18
CA ASP A 84 -12.41 11.38 8.87
C ASP A 84 -12.08 9.91 9.09
N GLY A 85 -10.83 9.49 8.81
CA GLY A 85 -10.39 8.14 9.09
C GLY A 85 -10.41 7.74 10.59
N ASP A 86 -10.45 8.71 11.49
CA ASP A 86 -10.64 8.51 12.93
C ASP A 86 -12.09 8.66 13.35
N LEU A 87 -12.78 9.70 12.83
CA LEU A 87 -14.15 10.03 13.22
C LEU A 87 -15.16 9.01 12.72
N ASN A 88 -14.87 8.37 11.57
CA ASN A 88 -15.74 7.35 10.98
C ASN A 88 -15.71 6.01 11.74
N PHE A 89 -14.84 5.86 12.73
CA PHE A 89 -14.67 4.58 13.43
C PHE A 89 -14.47 4.78 14.92
N ASP A 90 -15.47 4.46 15.71
CA ASP A 90 -15.32 4.25 17.14
C ASP A 90 -14.49 2.98 17.46
N ARG A 91 -14.25 2.72 18.75
CA ARG A 91 -13.69 1.42 19.18
C ARG A 91 -14.65 0.31 18.81
N GLY A 92 -14.18 -0.65 18.03
CA GLY A 92 -15.03 -1.72 17.52
C GLY A 92 -14.61 -2.23 16.15
N LEU A 93 -15.56 -2.75 15.41
CA LEU A 93 -15.33 -3.38 14.11
C LEU A 93 -15.00 -2.34 13.03
N ILE A 94 -13.82 -2.46 12.42
CA ILE A 94 -13.33 -1.59 11.34
C ILE A 94 -13.35 -2.26 9.96
N SER A 95 -13.46 -3.60 9.90
CA SER A 95 -13.57 -4.37 8.67
C SER A 95 -14.21 -5.73 8.96
N SER A 96 -15.07 -6.20 8.08
CA SER A 96 -15.63 -7.56 8.04
C SER A 96 -15.74 -7.95 6.57
N ARG A 97 -14.70 -8.61 6.05
CA ARG A 97 -14.43 -8.68 4.62
C ARG A 97 -14.28 -10.11 4.14
N LEU A 98 -14.89 -10.40 2.99
CA LEU A 98 -14.71 -11.62 2.22
C LEU A 98 -13.97 -11.28 0.93
N ASP A 99 -12.87 -11.98 0.65
CA ASP A 99 -12.06 -11.86 -0.57
C ASP A 99 -12.05 -13.16 -1.34
N LEU A 100 -12.11 -13.08 -2.65
CA LEU A 100 -11.87 -14.15 -3.60
C LEU A 100 -10.72 -13.75 -4.52
N LEU A 101 -9.69 -14.59 -4.61
CA LEU A 101 -8.64 -14.51 -5.63
C LEU A 101 -8.76 -15.75 -6.51
N SER A 102 -8.86 -15.58 -7.83
CA SER A 102 -8.97 -16.65 -8.83
C SER A 102 -7.84 -16.52 -9.85
N GLU A 103 -7.09 -17.60 -10.05
CA GLU A 103 -5.87 -17.61 -10.88
C GLU A 103 -5.94 -18.82 -11.82
N PHE A 104 -5.98 -18.56 -13.13
CA PHE A 104 -5.97 -19.58 -14.17
C PHE A 104 -4.65 -19.53 -14.95
N ASP A 105 -3.95 -20.66 -15.01
CA ASP A 105 -2.69 -20.83 -15.72
C ASP A 105 -2.85 -21.91 -16.79
N PHE A 106 -2.47 -21.61 -18.04
CA PHE A 106 -2.33 -22.55 -19.14
C PHE A 106 -0.87 -22.63 -19.57
N ARG A 107 -0.35 -23.85 -19.72
CA ARG A 107 1.01 -24.11 -20.20
C ARG A 107 0.99 -25.14 -21.32
N TYR A 108 1.70 -24.86 -22.39
CA TYR A 108 1.87 -25.76 -23.54
C TYR A 108 3.35 -26.10 -23.73
N LYS A 109 3.68 -27.42 -23.82
CA LYS A 109 5.03 -27.96 -24.01
C LYS A 109 6.09 -27.40 -23.06
N ARG A 110 5.70 -26.88 -21.91
CA ARG A 110 6.56 -26.15 -20.96
C ARG A 110 7.23 -24.88 -21.51
N ASN A 111 6.99 -24.54 -22.77
CA ASN A 111 7.67 -23.45 -23.48
C ASN A 111 6.82 -22.20 -23.66
N ALA A 112 5.50 -22.32 -23.67
CA ALA A 112 4.60 -21.20 -23.84
C ALA A 112 3.37 -21.35 -22.95
N GLY A 113 2.71 -20.25 -22.67
CA GLY A 113 1.49 -20.29 -21.90
C GLY A 113 0.88 -18.91 -21.71
N PHE A 114 -0.20 -18.88 -20.95
CA PHE A 114 -0.81 -17.63 -20.51
C PHE A 114 -1.34 -17.77 -19.08
N ARG A 115 -1.48 -16.64 -18.40
CA ARG A 115 -2.10 -16.52 -17.10
C ARG A 115 -3.16 -15.42 -17.13
N ILE A 116 -4.29 -15.70 -16.48
CA ILE A 116 -5.33 -14.73 -16.19
C ILE A 116 -5.65 -14.86 -14.70
N SER A 117 -5.71 -13.74 -13.99
CA SER A 117 -6.13 -13.72 -12.58
C SER A 117 -7.06 -12.54 -12.31
N GLY A 118 -7.88 -12.69 -11.29
CA GLY A 118 -8.80 -11.65 -10.83
C GLY A 118 -9.08 -11.77 -9.35
N ALA A 119 -9.44 -10.64 -8.75
CA ALA A 119 -9.82 -10.55 -7.36
C ALA A 119 -11.20 -9.91 -7.22
N ALA A 120 -11.97 -10.36 -6.23
CA ALA A 120 -13.23 -9.73 -5.85
C ALA A 120 -13.33 -9.68 -4.33
N TRP A 121 -13.99 -8.64 -3.79
CA TRP A 121 -14.20 -8.53 -2.35
C TRP A 121 -15.49 -7.81 -1.99
N TYR A 122 -15.94 -8.09 -0.78
CA TYR A 122 -17.05 -7.44 -0.12
C TYR A 122 -16.71 -7.22 1.37
N ASP A 123 -16.77 -5.96 1.82
CA ASP A 123 -16.60 -5.60 3.23
C ASP A 123 -17.87 -4.96 3.75
N GLU A 124 -18.50 -5.59 4.73
CA GLU A 124 -19.78 -5.15 5.30
C GLU A 124 -19.68 -3.76 5.94
N VAL A 125 -18.54 -3.43 6.57
CA VAL A 125 -18.37 -2.17 7.32
C VAL A 125 -18.47 -0.97 6.38
N TYR A 126 -17.85 -1.04 5.22
CA TYR A 126 -17.87 0.03 4.23
C TYR A 126 -19.14 0.09 3.36
N ASN A 127 -20.08 -0.83 3.53
CA ASN A 127 -21.39 -0.85 2.87
C ASN A 127 -22.54 -0.48 3.83
N ARG A 128 -22.23 0.14 4.97
CA ARG A 128 -23.21 0.63 5.96
C ARG A 128 -22.77 1.99 6.52
N SER A 129 -23.59 2.62 7.36
CA SER A 129 -23.24 3.86 8.05
C SER A 129 -22.02 3.70 8.96
N ASN A 130 -21.23 4.78 9.06
CA ASN A 130 -20.07 4.93 9.92
C ASN A 130 -20.44 5.71 11.21
N ASP A 131 -19.44 5.97 12.06
CA ASP A 131 -19.63 6.59 13.38
C ASP A 131 -19.40 8.12 13.37
N ASN A 132 -19.19 8.77 12.21
CA ASN A 132 -18.89 10.21 12.13
C ASN A 132 -20.01 11.05 12.76
N PRO A 133 -19.72 11.88 13.77
CA PRO A 133 -20.76 12.67 14.47
C PRO A 133 -21.32 13.83 13.64
N GLY A 134 -20.68 14.18 12.52
CA GLY A 134 -21.09 15.28 11.65
C GLY A 134 -21.05 16.66 12.32
N ALA A 135 -21.57 17.66 11.62
CA ALA A 135 -21.55 19.07 12.08
C ALA A 135 -22.28 19.30 13.41
N LEU A 136 -23.35 18.56 13.68
CA LEU A 136 -24.07 18.63 14.97
C LEU A 136 -23.23 18.07 16.13
N GLY A 137 -22.32 17.15 15.86
CA GLY A 137 -21.34 16.64 16.81
C GLY A 137 -20.04 17.48 16.85
N GLY A 138 -19.98 18.61 16.13
CA GLY A 138 -18.82 19.50 16.09
C GLY A 138 -17.77 19.13 15.04
N ALA A 139 -18.02 18.13 14.18
CA ALA A 139 -17.12 17.75 13.09
C ALA A 139 -17.38 18.59 11.84
N LEU A 140 -16.31 19.06 11.19
CA LEU A 140 -16.38 19.55 9.82
C LEU A 140 -16.19 18.34 8.89
N VAL A 141 -16.99 18.25 7.82
CA VAL A 141 -17.01 17.11 6.92
C VAL A 141 -16.51 17.53 5.54
N ASN A 142 -15.56 16.78 5.00
CA ASN A 142 -14.96 17.05 3.69
C ASN A 142 -15.78 16.46 2.54
N GLN A 143 -16.58 15.44 2.78
CA GLN A 143 -17.41 14.83 1.75
C GLN A 143 -18.66 15.67 1.45
N ARG A 144 -19.10 15.59 0.19
CA ARG A 144 -20.26 16.34 -0.33
C ARG A 144 -21.30 15.44 -1.01
N SER A 145 -20.85 14.29 -1.51
CA SER A 145 -21.70 13.39 -2.32
C SER A 145 -22.51 12.41 -1.46
N ALA A 146 -22.22 12.31 -0.17
CA ALA A 146 -22.90 11.45 0.79
C ALA A 146 -23.12 12.17 2.14
N PRO A 147 -24.10 11.76 2.97
CA PRO A 147 -24.22 12.18 4.36
C PRO A 147 -22.95 11.88 5.17
N HIS A 148 -22.72 12.63 6.25
CA HIS A 148 -21.49 12.48 7.07
C HIS A 148 -21.30 11.07 7.65
N ASP A 149 -22.38 10.38 7.93
CA ASP A 149 -22.43 9.02 8.50
C ASP A 149 -22.48 7.91 7.46
N GLU A 150 -22.24 8.23 6.19
CA GLU A 150 -22.08 7.28 5.09
C GLU A 150 -20.74 7.46 4.40
N PHE A 151 -20.19 6.41 3.83
CA PHE A 151 -18.97 6.51 3.01
C PHE A 151 -19.32 7.05 1.62
N THR A 152 -18.41 7.85 1.03
CA THR A 152 -18.58 8.25 -0.37
C THR A 152 -18.63 7.02 -1.27
N ARG A 153 -19.30 7.13 -2.41
CA ARG A 153 -19.38 6.01 -3.37
C ARG A 153 -18.01 5.50 -3.82
N ALA A 154 -17.01 6.36 -3.90
CA ALA A 154 -15.65 5.96 -4.28
C ALA A 154 -15.00 5.14 -3.17
N THR A 155 -15.11 5.55 -1.91
CA THR A 155 -14.64 4.81 -0.73
C THR A 155 -15.35 3.46 -0.60
N GLU A 156 -16.70 3.44 -0.77
CA GLU A 156 -17.49 2.22 -0.78
C GLU A 156 -17.05 1.26 -1.90
N LYS A 157 -16.79 1.76 -3.11
CA LYS A 157 -16.31 0.93 -4.22
C LYS A 157 -14.92 0.35 -3.95
N LEU A 158 -14.00 1.14 -3.37
CA LEU A 158 -12.64 0.67 -3.15
C LEU A 158 -12.56 -0.32 -1.99
N HIS A 159 -13.13 0.01 -0.83
CA HIS A 159 -13.05 -0.81 0.38
C HIS A 159 -14.22 -1.77 0.51
N GLY A 160 -15.44 -1.33 0.18
CA GLY A 160 -16.67 -2.07 0.45
C GLY A 160 -16.97 -3.18 -0.56
N ARG A 161 -16.81 -2.94 -1.86
CA ARG A 161 -17.13 -3.96 -2.88
C ARG A 161 -16.50 -3.66 -4.24
N LYS A 162 -15.73 -4.61 -4.74
CA LYS A 162 -15.07 -4.51 -6.05
C LYS A 162 -14.78 -5.87 -6.64
N ALA A 163 -14.70 -5.92 -7.96
CA ALA A 163 -14.08 -7.00 -8.70
C ALA A 163 -13.17 -6.40 -9.77
N GLU A 164 -11.98 -6.97 -9.94
CA GLU A 164 -11.00 -6.48 -10.90
C GLU A 164 -10.13 -7.62 -11.45
N PHE A 165 -9.70 -7.45 -12.71
CA PHE A 165 -8.66 -8.28 -13.29
C PHE A 165 -7.29 -7.82 -12.80
N LEU A 166 -6.44 -8.79 -12.46
CA LEU A 166 -5.04 -8.59 -12.07
C LEU A 166 -4.13 -8.94 -13.24
N ASP A 167 -3.56 -10.14 -13.25
CA ASP A 167 -2.72 -10.59 -14.36
C ASP A 167 -3.56 -10.95 -15.60
N ALA A 168 -3.02 -10.62 -16.78
CA ALA A 168 -3.52 -11.09 -18.08
C ALA A 168 -2.37 -11.03 -19.09
N PHE A 169 -1.57 -12.08 -19.19
CA PHE A 169 -0.36 -12.10 -20.03
C PHE A 169 -0.12 -13.44 -20.70
N VAL A 170 0.62 -13.38 -21.79
CA VAL A 170 1.21 -14.55 -22.48
C VAL A 170 2.72 -14.59 -22.23
N TYR A 171 3.30 -15.77 -22.26
CA TYR A 171 4.74 -15.93 -22.16
C TYR A 171 5.25 -17.04 -23.09
N GLY A 172 6.53 -16.94 -23.44
CA GLY A 172 7.21 -17.95 -24.25
C GLY A 172 8.68 -18.04 -23.94
N ASN A 173 9.22 -19.26 -24.01
CA ASN A 173 10.65 -19.56 -23.89
C ASN A 173 11.19 -20.00 -25.24
N LEU A 174 12.20 -19.31 -25.73
CA LEU A 174 12.89 -19.58 -26.99
C LEU A 174 14.35 -19.94 -26.68
N ALA A 175 15.00 -20.65 -27.60
CA ALA A 175 16.40 -21.04 -27.44
C ALA A 175 17.27 -20.56 -28.62
N PRO A 176 17.36 -19.23 -28.90
CA PRO A 176 18.17 -18.73 -30.00
C PRO A 176 19.66 -19.01 -29.73
N GLY A 177 20.32 -19.73 -30.65
CA GLY A 177 21.75 -20.06 -30.53
C GLY A 177 22.13 -20.86 -29.28
N GLY A 178 21.17 -21.59 -28.67
CA GLY A 178 21.39 -22.34 -27.42
C GLY A 178 21.24 -21.52 -26.13
N MET A 179 21.02 -20.22 -26.24
CA MET A 179 20.70 -19.34 -25.10
C MET A 179 19.21 -19.45 -24.74
N ASN A 180 18.86 -19.22 -23.47
CA ASN A 180 17.46 -19.22 -23.05
C ASN A 180 16.91 -17.79 -23.04
N LEU A 181 15.89 -17.52 -23.87
CA LEU A 181 15.18 -16.26 -23.96
C LEU A 181 13.75 -16.44 -23.47
N ASN A 182 13.41 -15.83 -22.34
CA ASN A 182 12.04 -15.73 -21.85
C ASN A 182 11.44 -14.41 -22.30
N LEU A 183 10.27 -14.47 -22.93
CA LEU A 183 9.47 -13.33 -23.38
C LEU A 183 8.14 -13.32 -22.64
N LYS A 184 7.66 -12.15 -22.28
CA LYS A 184 6.37 -11.95 -21.62
C LYS A 184 5.69 -10.70 -22.17
N ALA A 185 4.37 -10.76 -22.44
CA ALA A 185 3.60 -9.64 -22.95
C ALA A 185 2.18 -9.65 -22.39
N GLY A 186 1.67 -8.48 -22.00
CA GLY A 186 0.35 -8.30 -21.42
C GLY A 186 0.41 -7.55 -20.10
N ARG A 187 -0.57 -7.76 -19.24
CA ARG A 187 -0.64 -7.14 -17.91
C ARG A 187 -0.06 -8.09 -16.86
N PHE A 188 1.08 -7.71 -16.28
CA PHE A 188 1.78 -8.49 -15.24
C PHE A 188 2.65 -7.59 -14.36
N THR A 189 3.16 -8.13 -13.26
CA THR A 189 4.11 -7.46 -12.38
C THR A 189 5.54 -7.81 -12.76
N GLN A 190 6.41 -6.81 -12.88
CA GLN A 190 7.85 -6.96 -13.08
C GLN A 190 8.58 -6.27 -11.93
N LEU A 191 9.61 -6.93 -11.38
CA LEU A 191 10.44 -6.37 -10.31
C LEU A 191 11.91 -6.62 -10.59
N TYR A 192 12.72 -5.59 -10.43
CA TYR A 192 14.18 -5.63 -10.41
C TYR A 192 14.68 -5.12 -9.05
N GLY A 193 15.92 -5.48 -8.69
CA GLY A 193 16.52 -5.09 -7.41
C GLY A 193 16.34 -6.13 -6.32
N GLU A 194 16.73 -5.77 -5.09
CA GLU A 194 16.83 -6.65 -3.92
C GLU A 194 16.02 -6.11 -2.71
N SER A 195 15.19 -5.08 -2.89
CA SER A 195 14.38 -4.51 -1.81
C SER A 195 13.25 -5.47 -1.40
N LEU A 196 12.96 -5.52 -0.09
CA LEU A 196 11.95 -6.40 0.51
C LEU A 196 10.71 -5.61 0.99
N PHE A 197 10.91 -4.61 1.84
CA PHE A 197 9.84 -3.81 2.46
C PHE A 197 9.76 -2.39 1.89
N PHE A 198 10.93 -1.79 1.61
CA PHE A 198 11.01 -0.41 1.14
C PHE A 198 11.13 -0.31 -0.39
N GLY A 199 10.21 -0.97 -1.12
CA GLY A 199 10.25 -1.04 -2.58
C GLY A 199 10.25 0.33 -3.27
N SER A 200 9.59 1.36 -2.73
CA SER A 200 9.63 2.73 -3.25
C SER A 200 11.02 3.37 -3.11
N ASN A 201 11.77 3.00 -2.07
CA ASN A 201 13.17 3.39 -1.88
C ASN A 201 14.12 2.59 -2.77
N GLY A 202 13.76 1.36 -3.11
CA GLY A 202 14.51 0.44 -3.96
C GLY A 202 14.28 0.65 -5.47
N ILE A 203 15.08 -0.05 -6.28
CA ILE A 203 14.96 -0.07 -7.76
C ILE A 203 13.58 -0.55 -8.19
N ALA A 204 12.95 -1.44 -7.42
CA ALA A 204 11.60 -1.96 -7.65
C ALA A 204 10.53 -0.86 -7.75
N GLY A 205 10.72 0.28 -7.10
CA GLY A 205 9.81 1.43 -7.15
C GLY A 205 9.60 2.00 -8.56
N ALA A 206 10.53 1.78 -9.48
CA ALA A 206 10.39 2.18 -10.88
C ALA A 206 9.33 1.35 -11.64
N GLN A 207 8.99 0.15 -11.19
CA GLN A 207 8.29 -0.83 -12.03
C GLN A 207 6.82 -1.00 -11.67
N THR A 208 6.50 -1.17 -10.40
CA THR A 208 5.18 -1.67 -9.99
C THR A 208 4.45 -0.68 -9.08
N PRO A 209 3.25 -0.21 -9.47
CA PRO A 209 2.36 0.48 -8.55
C PRO A 209 1.84 -0.49 -7.49
N LEU A 210 1.55 0.02 -6.29
CA LEU A 210 1.12 -0.77 -5.15
C LEU A 210 -0.32 -0.43 -4.74
N ASP A 211 -1.05 -1.41 -4.26
CA ASP A 211 -2.31 -1.24 -3.55
C ASP A 211 -2.05 -1.11 -2.05
N LEU A 212 -1.75 0.11 -1.60
CA LEU A 212 -1.51 0.42 -0.19
C LEU A 212 -2.79 0.36 0.63
N ALA A 213 -3.95 0.58 0.01
CA ALA A 213 -5.24 0.39 0.65
C ALA A 213 -5.39 -1.07 1.12
N ARG A 214 -5.08 -2.04 0.24
CA ARG A 214 -5.09 -3.46 0.57
C ARG A 214 -3.97 -3.86 1.54
N ALA A 215 -2.75 -3.37 1.31
CA ALA A 215 -1.60 -3.69 2.15
C ALA A 215 -1.80 -3.34 3.64
N LEU A 216 -2.49 -2.22 3.91
CA LEU A 216 -2.74 -1.74 5.27
C LEU A 216 -4.01 -2.37 5.89
N SER A 217 -5.09 -2.56 5.10
CA SER A 217 -6.41 -2.91 5.63
C SER A 217 -6.72 -4.41 5.60
N VAL A 218 -6.03 -5.22 4.79
CA VAL A 218 -6.31 -6.65 4.65
C VAL A 218 -5.20 -7.49 5.27
N PRO A 219 -5.44 -8.13 6.42
CA PRO A 219 -4.41 -8.91 7.11
C PRO A 219 -3.93 -10.09 6.25
N ASN A 220 -2.66 -10.43 6.41
CA ASN A 220 -2.04 -11.56 5.72
C ASN A 220 -2.15 -11.50 4.18
N SER A 221 -2.11 -10.27 3.60
CA SER A 221 -2.07 -10.08 2.15
C SER A 221 -0.72 -10.51 1.58
N GLN A 222 -0.77 -11.27 0.47
CA GLN A 222 0.43 -11.66 -0.25
C GLN A 222 0.87 -10.52 -1.19
N PHE A 223 2.17 -10.47 -1.52
CA PHE A 223 2.69 -9.44 -2.44
C PHE A 223 1.94 -9.40 -3.78
N LYS A 224 1.59 -10.56 -4.35
CA LYS A 224 0.80 -10.65 -5.60
C LYS A 224 -0.60 -10.04 -5.51
N GLU A 225 -1.14 -9.86 -4.30
CA GLU A 225 -2.42 -9.20 -4.07
C GLU A 225 -2.27 -7.69 -3.88
N VAL A 226 -1.07 -7.23 -3.53
CA VAL A 226 -0.71 -5.82 -3.28
C VAL A 226 -0.11 -5.16 -4.53
N ALA A 227 0.71 -5.90 -5.27
CA ALA A 227 1.28 -5.41 -6.52
C ALA A 227 0.19 -5.25 -7.59
N ARG A 228 0.12 -4.09 -8.23
CA ARG A 228 -0.86 -3.79 -9.29
C ARG A 228 -0.22 -4.03 -10.65
N PRO A 229 -0.60 -5.09 -11.39
CA PRO A 229 -0.05 -5.36 -12.71
C PRO A 229 -0.34 -4.22 -13.69
N VAL A 230 0.61 -3.97 -14.59
CA VAL A 230 0.49 -2.99 -15.68
C VAL A 230 0.74 -3.65 -17.03
N GLY A 231 0.18 -3.06 -18.09
CA GLY A 231 0.42 -3.47 -19.47
C GLY A 231 1.88 -3.25 -19.86
N GLN A 232 2.60 -4.31 -20.23
CA GLN A 232 4.02 -4.23 -20.55
C GLN A 232 4.51 -5.42 -21.37
N VAL A 233 5.70 -5.29 -21.93
CA VAL A 233 6.48 -6.37 -22.54
C VAL A 233 7.79 -6.52 -21.80
N SER A 234 8.28 -7.74 -21.63
CA SER A 234 9.59 -7.99 -21.05
C SER A 234 10.32 -9.12 -21.77
N ALA A 235 11.66 -9.04 -21.75
CA ALA A 235 12.56 -10.05 -22.27
C ALA A 235 13.66 -10.32 -21.24
N GLN A 236 13.96 -11.59 -20.99
CA GLN A 236 15.07 -12.03 -20.14
C GLN A 236 15.90 -13.05 -20.92
N LEU A 237 17.13 -12.70 -21.26
CA LEU A 237 18.08 -13.52 -22.00
C LEU A 237 19.16 -14.03 -21.05
N GLN A 238 19.30 -15.35 -20.92
CA GLN A 238 20.43 -16.00 -20.27
C GLN A 238 21.54 -16.21 -21.32
N ILE A 239 22.58 -15.37 -21.26
CA ILE A 239 23.69 -15.36 -22.21
C ILE A 239 24.68 -16.51 -21.92
N SER A 240 24.96 -16.72 -20.62
CA SER A 240 25.80 -17.82 -20.11
C SER A 240 25.24 -18.29 -18.75
N PRO A 241 25.74 -19.37 -18.15
CA PRO A 241 25.29 -19.77 -16.80
C PRO A 241 25.41 -18.66 -15.76
N ASP A 242 26.33 -17.73 -15.94
CA ASP A 242 26.64 -16.68 -14.97
C ASP A 242 26.14 -15.29 -15.37
N VAL A 243 25.70 -15.07 -16.62
CA VAL A 243 25.33 -13.74 -17.11
C VAL A 243 23.94 -13.77 -17.72
N SER A 244 23.08 -12.88 -17.26
CA SER A 244 21.77 -12.63 -17.86
C SER A 244 21.52 -11.14 -18.11
N VAL A 245 20.72 -10.85 -19.12
CA VAL A 245 20.29 -9.50 -19.50
C VAL A 245 18.78 -9.47 -19.56
N GLY A 246 18.16 -8.48 -18.92
CA GLY A 246 16.72 -8.26 -18.91
C GLY A 246 16.38 -6.87 -19.40
N ALA A 247 15.21 -6.76 -20.02
CA ALA A 247 14.61 -5.48 -20.39
C ALA A 247 13.10 -5.56 -20.27
N TYR A 248 12.48 -4.41 -19.97
CA TYR A 248 11.03 -4.26 -20.02
C TYR A 248 10.66 -2.88 -20.57
N TYR A 249 9.46 -2.79 -21.14
CA TYR A 249 8.83 -1.53 -21.53
C TYR A 249 7.35 -1.58 -21.16
N GLN A 250 6.87 -0.54 -20.42
CA GLN A 250 5.49 -0.40 -20.00
C GLN A 250 4.73 0.46 -21.02
N VAL A 251 3.54 0.00 -21.38
CA VAL A 251 2.61 0.65 -22.31
C VAL A 251 1.35 1.15 -21.59
N GLU A 252 1.31 1.01 -20.28
CA GLU A 252 0.25 1.47 -19.39
C GLU A 252 0.88 2.08 -18.14
N TRP A 253 0.53 3.32 -17.83
CA TRP A 253 0.79 3.91 -16.53
C TRP A 253 -0.41 3.69 -15.61
N ARG A 254 -0.13 3.43 -14.33
CA ARG A 254 -1.16 3.36 -13.28
C ARG A 254 -0.60 3.93 -11.99
N LYS A 255 -1.41 4.74 -11.30
CA LYS A 255 -1.07 5.19 -9.96
C LYS A 255 -1.11 4.06 -8.94
N SER A 256 -0.33 4.17 -7.87
CA SER A 256 -0.54 3.39 -6.64
C SER A 256 -1.90 3.74 -6.05
N ARG A 257 -2.52 2.80 -5.36
CA ARG A 257 -3.81 2.98 -4.73
C ARG A 257 -3.60 3.25 -3.26
N LEU A 258 -4.04 4.41 -2.80
CA LEU A 258 -3.98 4.81 -1.40
C LEU A 258 -5.25 4.40 -0.66
N PRO A 259 -5.25 4.29 0.69
CA PRO A 259 -6.49 4.17 1.46
C PRO A 259 -7.42 5.32 1.11
N ALA A 260 -8.67 5.00 0.72
CA ALA A 260 -9.65 6.01 0.33
C ALA A 260 -9.96 6.96 1.48
N ALA A 261 -10.28 8.22 1.14
CA ALA A 261 -10.68 9.23 2.12
C ALA A 261 -11.80 8.70 3.03
N GLY A 262 -11.67 8.94 4.34
CA GLY A 262 -12.60 8.46 5.36
C GLY A 262 -12.49 6.96 5.69
N SER A 263 -11.58 6.19 5.06
CA SER A 263 -11.32 4.80 5.48
C SER A 263 -10.43 4.74 6.72
N TYR A 264 -10.46 3.63 7.46
CA TYR A 264 -9.75 3.52 8.75
C TYR A 264 -8.25 3.82 8.68
N PHE A 265 -7.60 3.51 7.56
CA PHE A 265 -6.17 3.80 7.36
C PHE A 265 -5.92 5.05 6.50
N SER A 266 -6.94 5.84 6.17
CA SER A 266 -6.74 7.12 5.50
C SER A 266 -5.97 8.08 6.41
N PHE A 267 -5.13 8.90 5.81
CA PHE A 267 -4.32 9.90 6.51
C PHE A 267 -4.71 11.33 6.13
N ALA A 268 -5.55 11.47 5.10
CA ALA A 268 -6.13 12.74 4.66
C ALA A 268 -7.46 12.50 3.93
N ASP A 269 -8.39 13.45 4.09
CA ASP A 269 -9.77 13.30 3.66
C ASP A 269 -10.01 13.83 2.24
N PHE A 270 -8.94 14.26 1.59
CA PHE A 270 -8.95 14.77 0.21
C PHE A 270 -8.09 13.94 -0.76
N VAL A 271 -7.43 12.91 -0.26
CA VAL A 271 -6.48 12.11 -1.05
C VAL A 271 -7.17 10.95 -1.74
N ASP A 272 -6.87 10.77 -3.04
CA ASP A 272 -7.24 9.64 -3.90
C ASP A 272 -8.76 9.38 -3.96
N ASP A 273 -9.18 8.13 -4.00
CA ASP A 273 -10.59 7.75 -4.05
C ASP A 273 -11.33 8.28 -2.81
N GLY A 274 -12.48 8.89 -3.01
CA GLY A 274 -13.32 9.44 -1.94
C GLY A 274 -12.99 10.87 -1.51
N GLY A 275 -11.83 11.42 -1.89
CA GLY A 275 -11.50 12.81 -1.62
C GLY A 275 -12.31 13.77 -2.49
N GLU A 276 -13.04 14.72 -1.88
CA GLU A 276 -13.95 15.60 -2.59
C GLU A 276 -13.67 17.09 -2.35
N THR A 277 -13.20 17.46 -1.15
CA THR A 277 -12.95 18.87 -0.81
C THR A 277 -11.71 19.04 0.04
N VAL A 278 -11.11 20.25 -0.03
CA VAL A 278 -10.15 20.75 0.96
C VAL A 278 -10.73 22.01 1.58
N ILE A 279 -10.83 22.04 2.90
CA ILE A 279 -11.32 23.16 3.69
C ILE A 279 -10.10 24.02 4.05
N LEU A 280 -10.04 25.24 3.52
CA LEU A 280 -8.94 26.18 3.75
C LEU A 280 -9.23 27.16 4.89
N GLY A 281 -10.50 27.30 5.26
CA GLY A 281 -10.97 28.19 6.30
C GLY A 281 -12.46 28.51 6.16
N PRO A 282 -13.01 29.40 7.02
CA PRO A 282 -14.41 29.78 6.94
C PRO A 282 -14.77 30.36 5.56
N GLY A 283 -15.67 29.68 4.83
CA GLY A 283 -16.10 30.09 3.49
C GLY A 283 -15.07 29.87 2.37
N ALA A 284 -13.91 29.33 2.66
CA ALA A 284 -12.85 29.06 1.70
C ALA A 284 -12.68 27.54 1.54
N VAL A 285 -13.31 26.97 0.51
CA VAL A 285 -13.26 25.53 0.18
C VAL A 285 -12.87 25.39 -1.28
N VAL A 286 -12.08 24.38 -1.60
CA VAL A 286 -11.78 23.96 -2.97
C VAL A 286 -12.30 22.55 -3.21
N PHE A 287 -12.75 22.28 -4.44
CA PHE A 287 -13.30 20.97 -4.80
C PHE A 287 -12.30 20.16 -5.60
N ARG A 288 -12.44 18.84 -5.55
CA ARG A 288 -11.63 17.94 -6.37
C ARG A 288 -11.85 18.23 -7.87
N GLY A 289 -10.77 18.45 -8.59
CA GLY A 289 -10.71 18.49 -10.04
C GLY A 289 -10.28 17.16 -10.65
N GLU A 290 -10.10 17.12 -11.97
CA GLU A 290 -9.52 15.97 -12.67
C GLU A 290 -8.02 15.87 -12.38
N ASP A 291 -7.54 14.65 -12.11
CA ASP A 291 -6.12 14.40 -11.84
C ASP A 291 -5.29 14.66 -13.11
N ILE A 292 -4.09 15.19 -12.94
CA ILE A 292 -3.09 15.32 -13.99
C ILE A 292 -2.27 14.02 -13.97
N GLU A 293 -2.78 13.02 -14.70
CA GLU A 293 -2.15 11.71 -14.81
C GLU A 293 -0.88 11.78 -15.65
N ALA A 294 0.09 10.91 -15.35
CA ALA A 294 1.28 10.79 -16.18
C ALA A 294 0.96 10.03 -17.47
N LYS A 295 1.78 10.23 -18.49
CA LYS A 295 1.62 9.55 -19.79
C LYS A 295 1.88 8.05 -19.70
N ASP A 296 1.24 7.26 -20.56
CA ASP A 296 1.44 5.81 -20.63
C ASP A 296 2.79 5.39 -21.22
N SER A 297 3.42 6.26 -22.01
CA SER A 297 4.66 5.96 -22.73
C SER A 297 5.90 6.48 -21.99
N GLY A 298 7.09 6.00 -22.35
CA GLY A 298 8.35 6.49 -21.81
C GLY A 298 8.81 5.78 -20.53
N GLN A 299 8.19 4.65 -20.18
CA GLN A 299 8.55 3.86 -19.01
C GLN A 299 9.20 2.55 -19.41
N GLY A 300 10.39 2.27 -18.88
CA GLY A 300 11.09 1.04 -19.17
C GLY A 300 12.39 0.92 -18.39
N GLY A 301 13.04 -0.23 -18.50
CA GLY A 301 14.30 -0.45 -17.83
C GLY A 301 15.04 -1.66 -18.36
N VAL A 302 16.32 -1.67 -18.05
CA VAL A 302 17.25 -2.75 -18.38
C VAL A 302 18.02 -3.17 -17.15
N GLN A 303 18.41 -4.45 -17.13
CA GLN A 303 19.29 -5.00 -16.12
C GLN A 303 20.34 -5.90 -16.76
N VAL A 304 21.52 -5.93 -16.15
CA VAL A 304 22.53 -6.97 -16.36
C VAL A 304 22.80 -7.61 -15.01
N ARG A 305 22.64 -8.93 -14.92
CA ARG A 305 22.98 -9.70 -13.71
C ARG A 305 24.13 -10.64 -14.02
N PHE A 306 25.05 -10.75 -13.09
CA PHE A 306 26.17 -11.68 -13.19
C PHE A 306 26.47 -12.32 -11.85
N LYS A 307 26.81 -13.62 -11.92
CA LYS A 307 27.12 -14.46 -10.77
C LYS A 307 28.60 -14.74 -10.69
N THR A 308 29.08 -14.77 -9.48
CA THR A 308 30.41 -15.32 -9.12
C THR A 308 30.21 -16.54 -8.23
N ALA A 309 31.27 -17.19 -7.81
CA ALA A 309 31.19 -18.35 -6.92
C ALA A 309 30.44 -18.05 -5.61
N ASN A 310 30.50 -16.81 -5.11
CA ASN A 310 30.01 -16.45 -3.77
C ASN A 310 28.93 -15.34 -3.76
N ALA A 311 28.71 -14.65 -4.89
CA ALA A 311 27.80 -13.52 -4.91
C ALA A 311 27.14 -13.35 -6.29
N GLU A 312 25.96 -12.75 -6.29
CA GLU A 312 25.28 -12.25 -7.47
C GLU A 312 25.28 -10.72 -7.44
N PHE A 313 25.50 -10.10 -8.60
CA PHE A 313 25.50 -8.65 -8.77
C PHE A 313 24.51 -8.26 -9.86
N GLY A 314 23.92 -7.08 -9.71
CA GLY A 314 23.03 -6.47 -10.68
C GLY A 314 23.43 -5.04 -11.00
N VAL A 315 23.26 -4.62 -12.24
CA VAL A 315 23.36 -3.22 -12.68
C VAL A 315 22.08 -2.88 -13.43
N TYR A 316 21.53 -1.70 -13.16
CA TYR A 316 20.20 -1.31 -13.60
C TYR A 316 20.20 0.10 -14.17
N ALA A 317 19.37 0.30 -15.19
CA ALA A 317 18.95 1.63 -15.62
C ALA A 317 17.45 1.60 -15.92
N ALA A 318 16.72 2.62 -15.47
CA ALA A 318 15.29 2.71 -15.66
C ALA A 318 14.84 4.16 -15.82
N GLN A 319 13.76 4.35 -16.57
CA GLN A 319 12.97 5.57 -16.63
C GLN A 319 11.51 5.23 -16.35
N TRP A 320 10.84 6.05 -15.54
CA TRP A 320 9.43 5.85 -15.18
C TRP A 320 8.75 7.16 -14.81
N HIS A 321 7.44 7.11 -14.61
CA HIS A 321 6.64 8.17 -14.02
C HIS A 321 6.24 7.78 -12.61
N ASP A 322 6.20 8.76 -11.70
CA ASP A 322 5.84 8.51 -10.31
C ASP A 322 4.42 7.91 -10.23
N LYS A 323 4.23 7.07 -9.26
CA LYS A 323 2.96 6.40 -8.97
C LYS A 323 2.29 6.95 -7.70
N MET A 324 2.96 7.92 -7.06
CA MET A 324 2.47 8.62 -5.88
C MET A 324 2.15 10.07 -6.24
N PRO A 325 1.03 10.63 -5.72
CA PRO A 325 0.61 11.97 -6.10
C PRO A 325 1.36 13.08 -5.36
N GLN A 326 1.60 14.19 -6.06
CA GLN A 326 1.74 15.53 -5.52
C GLN A 326 0.38 16.24 -5.64
N PHE A 327 0.20 17.40 -5.01
CA PHE A 327 -1.05 18.14 -5.05
C PHE A 327 -0.86 19.57 -5.55
N TYR A 328 -1.71 19.99 -6.47
CA TYR A 328 -1.87 21.39 -6.84
C TYR A 328 -3.19 21.92 -6.30
N LEU A 329 -3.12 23.00 -5.54
CA LEU A 329 -4.25 23.80 -5.08
C LEU A 329 -4.39 24.99 -6.00
N ARG A 330 -5.53 25.16 -6.67
CA ARG A 330 -5.73 26.15 -7.74
C ARG A 330 -6.88 27.11 -7.43
N PRO A 331 -6.69 28.11 -6.54
CA PRO A 331 -7.68 29.15 -6.30
C PRO A 331 -7.97 29.93 -7.58
N GLY A 332 -9.27 30.16 -7.87
CA GLY A 332 -9.71 30.85 -9.07
C GLY A 332 -9.92 29.96 -10.30
N VAL A 333 -9.49 28.68 -10.27
CA VAL A 333 -9.69 27.72 -11.36
C VAL A 333 -10.92 26.86 -11.07
N ASN A 334 -11.76 26.62 -12.10
CA ASN A 334 -12.97 25.79 -11.98
C ASN A 334 -13.88 26.18 -10.81
N VAL A 335 -14.01 27.47 -10.52
CA VAL A 335 -14.85 27.99 -9.44
C VAL A 335 -16.30 27.54 -9.63
N LYS A 336 -16.88 26.93 -8.59
CA LYS A 336 -18.27 26.45 -8.55
C LYS A 336 -19.00 27.06 -7.35
N PRO A 337 -20.32 27.07 -7.33
CA PRO A 337 -21.05 27.48 -6.12
C PRO A 337 -20.55 26.71 -4.88
N GLY A 338 -20.08 27.45 -3.87
CA GLY A 338 -19.51 26.88 -2.64
C GLY A 338 -18.02 26.55 -2.71
N SER A 339 -17.32 26.87 -3.82
CA SER A 339 -15.86 26.73 -3.88
C SER A 339 -15.19 28.00 -4.39
N ILE A 340 -13.94 28.20 -3.97
CA ILE A 340 -13.07 29.29 -4.45
C ILE A 340 -12.10 28.81 -5.53
N GLY A 341 -12.17 27.54 -5.94
CA GLY A 341 -11.29 26.93 -6.93
C GLY A 341 -11.33 25.41 -6.85
N ASP A 342 -10.32 24.78 -7.38
CA ASP A 342 -10.15 23.32 -7.30
C ASP A 342 -8.78 22.91 -6.74
N TYR A 343 -8.65 21.60 -6.45
CA TYR A 343 -7.36 20.95 -6.23
C TYR A 343 -7.30 19.67 -7.08
N VAL A 344 -6.10 19.29 -7.49
CA VAL A 344 -5.86 18.11 -8.31
C VAL A 344 -4.65 17.33 -7.82
N GLN A 345 -4.65 16.05 -8.04
CA GLN A 345 -3.46 15.22 -7.94
C GLN A 345 -2.67 15.34 -9.24
N VAL A 346 -1.35 15.38 -9.13
CA VAL A 346 -0.42 15.41 -10.23
C VAL A 346 0.68 14.39 -10.02
N PHE A 347 1.11 13.73 -11.09
CA PHE A 347 2.11 12.66 -11.02
C PHE A 347 3.36 13.06 -11.81
N ALA A 348 4.53 13.00 -11.13
CA ALA A 348 5.80 13.39 -11.73
C ALA A 348 6.18 12.46 -12.88
N GLU A 349 6.72 13.03 -13.96
CA GLU A 349 7.12 12.30 -15.15
C GLU A 349 8.64 12.22 -15.31
N ASP A 350 9.10 11.26 -16.12
CA ASP A 350 10.46 11.14 -16.65
C ASP A 350 11.56 11.06 -15.58
N ILE A 351 11.28 10.41 -14.46
CA ILE A 351 12.27 10.07 -13.44
C ILE A 351 13.24 9.03 -14.03
N ARG A 352 14.54 9.25 -13.85
CA ARG A 352 15.59 8.34 -14.34
C ARG A 352 16.44 7.83 -13.20
N ALA A 353 16.78 6.56 -13.22
CA ALA A 353 17.67 5.98 -12.24
C ALA A 353 18.74 5.11 -12.89
N VAL A 354 19.89 5.12 -12.24
CA VAL A 354 20.93 4.11 -12.40
C VAL A 354 21.23 3.52 -11.03
N GLY A 355 21.47 2.21 -10.98
CA GLY A 355 21.71 1.53 -9.72
C GLY A 355 22.49 0.24 -9.88
N ALA A 356 22.93 -0.27 -8.74
CA ALA A 356 23.61 -1.56 -8.64
C ALA A 356 23.11 -2.30 -7.40
N SER A 357 23.17 -3.62 -7.45
CA SER A 357 22.86 -4.48 -6.30
C SER A 357 23.88 -5.60 -6.14
N PHE A 358 23.90 -6.18 -4.96
CA PHE A 358 24.57 -7.44 -4.68
C PHE A 358 23.68 -8.33 -3.81
N SER A 359 23.89 -9.63 -3.90
CA SER A 359 23.33 -10.63 -2.98
C SER A 359 24.36 -11.71 -2.74
N THR A 360 24.56 -12.10 -1.48
CA THR A 360 25.56 -13.11 -1.08
C THR A 360 25.08 -13.87 0.14
N LEU A 361 25.59 -15.09 0.31
CA LEU A 361 25.35 -15.91 1.49
C LEU A 361 26.50 -15.74 2.50
N VAL A 362 26.15 -15.32 3.72
CA VAL A 362 27.09 -15.22 4.86
C VAL A 362 26.62 -16.19 5.95
N GLY A 363 27.28 -17.34 6.04
CA GLY A 363 26.77 -18.44 6.87
C GLY A 363 25.41 -18.91 6.34
N GLU A 364 24.38 -18.90 7.18
CA GLU A 364 23.01 -19.26 6.82
C GLU A 364 22.13 -18.04 6.47
N THR A 365 22.75 -16.85 6.37
CA THR A 365 22.06 -15.59 6.12
C THR A 365 22.31 -15.12 4.68
N ASN A 366 21.26 -14.94 3.89
CA ASN A 366 21.35 -14.19 2.65
C ASN A 366 21.37 -12.69 2.99
N VAL A 367 22.45 -12.01 2.60
CA VAL A 367 22.62 -10.56 2.73
C VAL A 367 22.57 -9.96 1.35
N ALA A 368 21.71 -8.98 1.15
CA ALA A 368 21.62 -8.26 -0.11
C ALA A 368 21.60 -6.74 0.12
N GLY A 369 21.97 -6.01 -0.92
CA GLY A 369 21.91 -4.56 -0.89
C GLY A 369 21.78 -3.99 -2.27
N GLU A 370 21.20 -2.80 -2.34
CA GLU A 370 21.10 -2.03 -3.58
C GLU A 370 21.32 -0.53 -3.32
N LEU A 371 21.93 0.10 -4.28
CA LEU A 371 22.20 1.53 -4.29
C LEU A 371 21.71 2.10 -5.61
N SER A 372 20.98 3.21 -5.57
CA SER A 372 20.57 3.94 -6.78
C SER A 372 20.70 5.44 -6.65
N VAL A 373 21.00 6.09 -7.77
CA VAL A 373 20.91 7.54 -7.92
C VAL A 373 19.80 7.81 -8.91
N ARG A 374 18.93 8.78 -8.54
CA ARG A 374 17.78 9.16 -9.35
C ARG A 374 17.85 10.64 -9.70
N ASP A 375 17.61 10.94 -10.95
CA ASP A 375 17.45 12.29 -11.50
C ASP A 375 15.98 12.58 -11.77
N ASN A 376 15.63 13.84 -11.76
CA ASN A 376 14.26 14.33 -11.97
C ASN A 376 13.26 13.75 -10.96
N MET A 377 13.73 13.48 -9.72
CA MET A 377 12.90 12.91 -8.67
C MET A 377 12.04 14.01 -8.03
N PRO A 378 10.71 13.84 -7.92
CA PRO A 378 9.88 14.77 -7.16
C PRO A 378 10.32 14.76 -5.70
N LEU A 379 10.42 15.94 -5.11
CA LEU A 379 10.68 16.14 -3.70
C LEU A 379 9.39 16.61 -3.01
N VAL A 380 9.32 16.44 -1.72
CA VAL A 380 8.14 16.78 -0.95
C VAL A 380 7.95 18.30 -0.90
N ALA A 381 6.87 18.79 -1.47
CA ALA A 381 6.44 20.18 -1.35
C ALA A 381 5.92 20.47 0.07
N SER A 382 5.83 21.76 0.44
CA SER A 382 5.30 22.18 1.73
C SER A 382 3.89 21.62 1.95
N GLY A 383 3.71 20.81 3.00
CA GLY A 383 2.46 20.06 3.22
C GLY A 383 2.06 19.13 2.07
N ASN A 384 3.02 18.71 1.25
CA ASN A 384 2.84 17.96 -0.01
C ASN A 384 1.91 18.65 -1.02
N THR A 385 1.80 20.00 -0.97
CA THR A 385 0.84 20.78 -1.76
C THR A 385 1.52 22.04 -2.30
N VAL A 386 1.33 22.34 -3.58
CA VAL A 386 1.75 23.60 -4.20
C VAL A 386 0.53 24.44 -4.54
N VAL A 387 0.51 25.69 -4.12
CA VAL A 387 -0.55 26.64 -4.45
C VAL A 387 -0.22 27.33 -5.76
N LEU A 388 -1.07 27.15 -6.77
CA LEU A 388 -0.95 27.79 -8.09
C LEU A 388 -1.94 28.93 -8.18
N PRO A 389 -1.50 30.20 -8.09
CA PRO A 389 -2.39 31.35 -8.12
C PRO A 389 -2.91 31.63 -9.54
N GLY A 390 -4.18 31.95 -9.65
CA GLY A 390 -4.80 32.45 -10.89
C GLY A 390 -4.77 31.43 -12.03
N ASN A 391 -4.29 31.87 -13.19
CA ASN A 391 -4.22 31.07 -14.40
C ASN A 391 -2.85 30.40 -14.62
N THR A 392 -2.08 30.18 -13.56
CA THR A 392 -0.81 29.46 -13.67
C THR A 392 -1.08 28.02 -14.05
N THR A 393 -0.53 27.58 -15.17
CA THR A 393 -0.55 26.18 -15.61
C THR A 393 0.69 25.47 -15.11
N ALA A 394 0.54 24.26 -14.61
CA ALA A 394 1.65 23.37 -14.26
C ALA A 394 1.21 21.91 -14.53
N ASP A 395 2.16 21.07 -14.85
CA ASP A 395 1.94 19.65 -15.12
C ASP A 395 2.78 18.76 -14.19
N GLY A 396 2.91 17.48 -14.53
CA GLY A 396 3.79 16.54 -13.83
C GLY A 396 5.17 16.38 -14.48
N GLY A 397 5.42 17.02 -15.62
CA GLY A 397 6.61 16.86 -16.45
C GLY A 397 7.49 18.13 -16.51
N GLY A 398 7.59 18.72 -17.71
CA GLY A 398 8.50 19.83 -17.96
C GLY A 398 8.15 21.13 -17.22
N ASP A 399 6.87 21.35 -16.90
CA ASP A 399 6.36 22.54 -16.20
C ASP A 399 5.89 22.19 -14.77
N ALA A 400 6.55 21.24 -14.11
CA ALA A 400 6.23 20.87 -12.73
C ALA A 400 6.46 22.04 -11.76
N ALA A 401 5.47 22.28 -10.87
CA ALA A 401 5.56 23.32 -9.86
C ALA A 401 6.04 22.80 -8.49
N PHE A 402 6.03 21.49 -8.27
CA PHE A 402 6.62 20.88 -7.08
C PHE A 402 8.15 20.87 -7.15
N PRO A 403 8.87 20.79 -6.01
CA PRO A 403 10.32 20.74 -6.02
C PRO A 403 10.83 19.44 -6.68
N VAL A 404 11.85 19.57 -7.50
CA VAL A 404 12.48 18.46 -8.23
C VAL A 404 13.97 18.42 -7.90
N GLY A 405 14.55 17.21 -7.89
CA GLY A 405 15.96 17.09 -7.57
C GLY A 405 16.59 15.75 -7.93
N ARG A 406 17.86 15.64 -7.52
CA ARG A 406 18.65 14.41 -7.57
C ARG A 406 18.70 13.78 -6.19
N THR A 407 18.51 12.47 -6.14
CA THR A 407 18.45 11.71 -4.89
C THR A 407 19.35 10.47 -4.94
N LEU A 408 19.75 9.99 -3.76
CA LEU A 408 20.46 8.74 -3.56
C LEU A 408 19.63 7.85 -2.62
N HIS A 409 19.55 6.57 -2.94
CA HIS A 409 18.81 5.57 -2.20
C HIS A 409 19.67 4.35 -1.93
N LEU A 410 19.63 3.84 -0.70
CA LEU A 410 20.32 2.63 -0.26
C LEU A 410 19.31 1.73 0.47
N ASN A 411 19.28 0.46 0.10
CA ASN A 411 18.59 -0.60 0.84
C ASN A 411 19.60 -1.68 1.19
N LEU A 412 19.55 -2.20 2.42
CA LEU A 412 20.32 -3.35 2.88
C LEU A 412 19.36 -4.34 3.52
N SER A 413 19.37 -5.59 3.09
CA SER A 413 18.45 -6.62 3.56
C SER A 413 19.17 -7.87 4.04
N ALA A 414 18.51 -8.59 4.93
CA ALA A 414 18.97 -9.88 5.42
C ALA A 414 17.79 -10.84 5.54
N ILE A 415 17.99 -12.07 5.06
CA ILE A 415 17.07 -13.19 5.21
C ILE A 415 17.84 -14.33 5.85
N SER A 416 17.41 -14.78 7.04
CA SER A 416 18.04 -15.86 7.80
C SER A 416 17.01 -16.92 8.15
N VAL A 417 17.47 -18.18 8.17
CA VAL A 417 16.71 -19.31 8.69
C VAL A 417 17.49 -19.89 9.86
N PHE A 418 16.82 -20.16 10.96
CA PHE A 418 17.41 -20.71 12.17
C PHE A 418 16.89 -22.10 12.44
N GLY A 419 17.78 -23.02 12.77
CA GLY A 419 17.43 -24.37 13.19
C GLY A 419 16.71 -24.43 14.54
N ALA A 420 16.36 -25.64 14.97
CA ALA A 420 15.70 -25.89 16.24
C ALA A 420 16.49 -25.37 17.44
N SER A 421 15.77 -24.88 18.44
CA SER A 421 16.29 -24.37 19.72
C SER A 421 15.35 -24.79 20.87
N PRO A 422 15.70 -24.54 22.14
CA PRO A 422 14.76 -24.77 23.24
C PRO A 422 13.48 -23.91 23.19
N LEU A 423 13.44 -22.88 22.32
CA LEU A 423 12.34 -21.91 22.23
C LEU A 423 11.45 -22.12 21.01
N TRP A 424 11.94 -22.81 19.96
CA TRP A 424 11.21 -23.06 18.70
C TRP A 424 11.79 -24.25 17.96
N ASP A 425 11.00 -24.87 17.08
CA ASP A 425 11.44 -25.95 16.19
C ASP A 425 12.21 -25.42 14.97
N GLY A 426 11.93 -24.19 14.58
CA GLY A 426 12.61 -23.42 13.55
C GLY A 426 12.29 -21.95 13.72
N ALA A 427 13.05 -21.06 13.09
CA ALA A 427 12.69 -19.65 13.01
C ALA A 427 13.20 -19.02 11.72
N SER A 428 12.55 -17.95 11.29
CA SER A 428 13.01 -17.13 10.16
C SER A 428 13.12 -15.66 10.58
N PHE A 429 14.04 -14.95 9.94
CA PHE A 429 14.20 -13.51 10.05
C PHE A 429 14.26 -12.90 8.65
N VAL A 430 13.48 -11.86 8.43
CA VAL A 430 13.52 -11.03 7.23
C VAL A 430 13.60 -9.59 7.69
N GLY A 431 14.65 -8.88 7.29
CA GLY A 431 14.87 -7.50 7.71
C GLY A 431 15.44 -6.64 6.60
N GLU A 432 15.12 -5.36 6.62
CA GLU A 432 15.62 -4.37 5.67
C GLU A 432 15.85 -3.03 6.36
N PHE A 433 16.99 -2.42 6.07
CA PHE A 433 17.33 -1.04 6.37
C PHE A 433 17.24 -0.23 5.08
N ALA A 434 16.58 0.94 5.15
CA ALA A 434 16.46 1.88 4.05
C ALA A 434 17.02 3.24 4.43
N TYR A 435 17.73 3.86 3.49
CA TYR A 435 18.26 5.21 3.60
C TYR A 435 17.99 5.95 2.30
N ASN A 436 17.58 7.21 2.40
CA ASN A 436 17.50 8.12 1.26
C ASN A 436 18.11 9.48 1.58
N ARG A 437 18.65 10.13 0.54
CA ARG A 437 19.32 11.41 0.64
C ARG A 437 18.99 12.29 -0.56
N ARG A 438 18.55 13.50 -0.32
CA ARG A 438 18.48 14.56 -1.31
C ARG A 438 19.89 15.09 -1.60
N LEU A 439 20.41 14.82 -2.80
CA LEU A 439 21.74 15.28 -3.22
C LEU A 439 21.71 16.76 -3.65
N LYS A 440 20.71 17.12 -4.47
CA LYS A 440 20.55 18.46 -5.04
C LYS A 440 19.07 18.73 -5.32
N ILE A 441 18.63 19.97 -5.17
CA ILE A 441 17.37 20.46 -5.73
C ILE A 441 17.71 21.11 -7.06
N THR A 442 17.02 20.74 -8.13
CA THR A 442 17.25 21.29 -9.47
C THR A 442 16.27 22.39 -9.80
N ASP A 443 15.00 22.24 -9.35
CA ASP A 443 13.92 23.15 -9.67
C ASP A 443 13.02 23.38 -8.46
N ASN A 444 12.37 24.54 -8.37
CA ASN A 444 11.36 24.93 -7.37
C ASN A 444 11.82 24.74 -5.91
N ALA A 445 13.04 25.15 -5.59
CA ALA A 445 13.64 24.96 -4.26
C ALA A 445 12.87 25.67 -3.13
N ASP A 446 12.16 26.74 -3.43
CA ASP A 446 11.30 27.53 -2.55
C ASP A 446 10.03 26.79 -2.15
N GLN A 447 9.62 25.78 -2.91
CA GLN A 447 8.45 24.95 -2.64
C GLN A 447 8.75 23.75 -1.73
N LEU A 448 10.03 23.49 -1.41
CA LEU A 448 10.39 22.35 -0.57
C LEU A 448 9.81 22.50 0.84
N ASP A 449 9.27 21.41 1.39
CA ASP A 449 8.79 21.37 2.77
C ASP A 449 9.92 21.74 3.75
N PRO A 450 9.76 22.79 4.57
CA PRO A 450 10.81 23.28 5.47
C PRO A 450 11.11 22.31 6.62
N GLU A 451 10.16 21.42 6.95
CA GLU A 451 10.34 20.40 7.98
C GLU A 451 11.14 19.19 7.47
N ALA A 452 11.28 19.03 6.14
CA ALA A 452 12.00 17.90 5.54
C ALA A 452 13.50 18.00 5.74
N THR A 453 14.12 16.92 6.21
CA THR A 453 15.58 16.83 6.30
C THR A 453 16.21 16.39 4.98
N ARG A 454 17.53 16.53 4.89
CA ARG A 454 18.29 16.10 3.72
C ARG A 454 18.38 14.58 3.62
N ASP A 455 18.44 13.92 4.76
CA ASP A 455 18.64 12.49 4.92
C ASP A 455 17.51 11.89 5.75
N ALA A 456 17.13 10.64 5.46
CA ALA A 456 16.23 9.87 6.29
C ALA A 456 16.61 8.39 6.25
N SER A 457 16.38 7.68 7.37
CA SER A 457 16.65 6.26 7.50
C SER A 457 15.58 5.55 8.31
N ALA A 458 15.29 4.31 7.93
CA ALA A 458 14.29 3.46 8.57
C ALA A 458 14.72 1.99 8.55
N LEU A 459 14.13 1.21 9.44
CA LEU A 459 14.31 -0.23 9.58
C LEU A 459 12.95 -0.89 9.59
N GLN A 460 12.82 -2.03 8.91
CA GLN A 460 11.68 -2.92 9.04
C GLN A 460 12.17 -4.37 9.10
N PHE A 461 11.59 -5.17 10.00
CA PHE A 461 11.86 -6.60 10.04
C PHE A 461 10.65 -7.39 10.51
N VAL A 462 10.67 -8.69 10.22
CA VAL A 462 9.79 -9.70 10.80
C VAL A 462 10.66 -10.87 11.26
N PHE A 463 10.54 -11.22 12.52
CA PHE A 463 11.11 -12.44 13.13
C PHE A 463 9.96 -13.41 13.39
N THR A 464 10.09 -14.65 12.93
CA THR A 464 9.01 -15.65 12.98
C THR A 464 9.51 -16.95 13.56
N PRO A 465 9.37 -17.20 14.88
CA PRO A 465 9.44 -18.54 15.45
C PRO A 465 8.38 -19.48 14.86
N GLU A 466 8.76 -20.74 14.64
CA GLU A 466 7.93 -21.78 14.04
C GLU A 466 7.87 -23.01 14.94
N TYR A 467 6.68 -23.61 15.05
CA TYR A 467 6.39 -24.78 15.87
C TYR A 467 5.68 -25.80 14.99
N PHE A 468 6.35 -26.92 14.72
CA PHE A 468 5.84 -27.92 13.79
C PHE A 468 5.02 -28.98 14.51
N GLN A 469 3.91 -29.41 13.89
CA GLN A 469 3.08 -30.52 14.33
C GLN A 469 2.62 -30.38 15.80
N VAL A 470 2.28 -29.14 16.23
CA VAL A 470 1.74 -28.91 17.59
C VAL A 470 0.46 -29.73 17.86
N ALA A 471 -0.24 -30.10 16.78
CA ALA A 471 -1.25 -31.14 16.69
C ALA A 471 -1.15 -31.81 15.31
N PRO A 472 -1.74 -33.01 15.09
CA PRO A 472 -1.67 -33.69 13.80
C PRO A 472 -2.09 -32.79 12.63
N GLY A 473 -1.13 -32.49 11.72
CA GLY A 473 -1.32 -31.63 10.55
C GLY A 473 -1.41 -30.13 10.82
N LEU A 474 -1.08 -29.67 12.04
CA LEU A 474 -1.15 -28.27 12.45
C LEU A 474 0.24 -27.74 12.79
N ASP A 475 0.71 -26.77 12.02
CA ASP A 475 1.91 -25.97 12.29
C ASP A 475 1.52 -24.56 12.75
N LEU A 476 2.27 -24.00 13.68
CA LEU A 476 2.10 -22.64 14.17
C LEU A 476 3.33 -21.78 13.87
N GLN A 477 3.09 -20.49 13.63
CA GLN A 477 4.11 -19.46 13.48
C GLN A 477 3.73 -18.27 14.36
N VAL A 478 4.74 -17.61 14.95
CA VAL A 478 4.54 -16.42 15.78
C VAL A 478 5.31 -15.23 15.19
N PRO A 479 4.79 -14.57 14.14
CA PRO A 479 5.45 -13.43 13.54
C PRO A 479 5.47 -12.22 14.47
N ILE A 480 6.66 -11.63 14.65
CA ILE A 480 6.93 -10.41 15.40
C ILE A 480 7.53 -9.40 14.42
N GLY A 481 6.76 -8.38 14.06
CA GLY A 481 7.15 -7.34 13.11
C GLY A 481 7.45 -6.02 13.79
N LEU A 482 8.42 -5.29 13.25
CA LEU A 482 8.74 -3.91 13.63
C LEU A 482 8.94 -3.09 12.35
N SER A 483 8.33 -1.90 12.30
CA SER A 483 8.69 -0.82 11.37
C SER A 483 9.08 0.40 12.21
N TYR A 484 10.25 1.01 11.93
CA TYR A 484 10.80 2.08 12.77
C TYR A 484 11.56 3.11 11.94
N GLY A 485 11.20 4.38 12.09
CA GLY A 485 11.97 5.52 11.59
C GLY A 485 13.14 5.81 12.53
N ILE A 486 14.37 5.60 12.03
CA ILE A 486 15.59 5.74 12.85
C ILE A 486 15.95 7.21 13.01
N ALA A 487 16.06 7.93 11.89
CA ALA A 487 16.45 9.33 11.90
C ALA A 487 15.99 10.04 10.63
N GLY A 488 15.68 11.31 10.76
CA GLY A 488 15.38 12.21 9.66
C GLY A 488 13.93 12.11 9.16
N ARG A 489 13.56 13.13 8.37
CA ARG A 489 12.24 13.36 7.80
C ARG A 489 12.40 13.39 6.29
N SER A 490 12.01 12.31 5.62
CA SER A 490 12.31 12.12 4.21
C SER A 490 11.75 13.23 3.33
N SER A 491 12.64 13.94 2.63
CA SER A 491 12.26 14.90 1.57
C SER A 491 11.93 14.22 0.23
N VAL A 492 12.03 12.89 0.17
CA VAL A 492 11.82 12.09 -1.06
C VAL A 492 10.52 11.28 -0.97
N ASN A 493 10.34 10.50 0.10
CA ASN A 493 9.17 9.65 0.31
C ASN A 493 8.13 10.29 1.25
N GLY A 494 8.40 11.48 1.77
CA GLY A 494 7.49 12.25 2.61
C GLY A 494 7.00 11.48 3.82
N ALA A 495 5.74 11.69 4.16
CA ALA A 495 5.08 11.06 5.31
C ALA A 495 4.81 9.56 5.13
N LEU A 496 5.04 8.98 3.96
CA LEU A 496 4.96 7.53 3.73
C LEU A 496 6.24 6.79 4.14
N PHE A 497 7.32 7.51 4.41
CA PHE A 497 8.48 6.95 5.09
C PHE A 497 8.23 6.95 6.61
N PRO A 498 8.65 5.94 7.37
CA PRO A 498 8.39 5.88 8.80
C PRO A 498 8.80 7.16 9.53
N ALA A 499 7.91 7.67 10.38
CA ALA A 499 8.15 8.89 11.16
C ALA A 499 9.40 8.73 12.05
N GLU A 500 10.20 9.78 12.18
CA GLU A 500 11.40 9.79 13.04
C GLU A 500 11.03 9.37 14.46
N HIS A 501 11.73 8.35 14.99
CA HIS A 501 11.48 7.73 16.31
C HIS A 501 10.05 7.19 16.50
N GLY A 502 9.35 6.90 15.39
CA GLY A 502 8.01 6.34 15.37
C GLY A 502 7.91 5.12 14.46
N GLY A 503 6.75 4.46 14.50
CA GLY A 503 6.49 3.29 13.69
C GLY A 503 5.39 2.42 14.26
N ASN A 504 5.49 1.12 14.02
CA ASN A 504 4.56 0.13 14.58
C ASN A 504 5.27 -1.18 14.96
N VAL A 505 4.67 -1.89 15.91
CA VAL A 505 5.00 -3.26 16.29
C VAL A 505 3.77 -4.11 16.02
N THR A 506 3.95 -5.24 15.36
CA THR A 506 2.92 -6.25 15.16
C THR A 506 3.34 -7.57 15.75
N ILE A 507 2.50 -8.19 16.57
CA ILE A 507 2.67 -9.55 17.04
C ILE A 507 1.45 -10.38 16.66
N GLY A 508 1.68 -11.61 16.22
CA GLY A 508 0.59 -12.47 15.78
C GLY A 508 0.87 -13.95 16.00
N VAL A 509 -0.17 -14.73 15.74
CA VAL A 509 -0.09 -16.19 15.61
C VAL A 509 -0.70 -16.54 14.27
N LYS A 510 0.00 -17.36 13.49
CA LYS A 510 -0.50 -17.99 12.27
C LYS A 510 -0.57 -19.48 12.47
N ALA A 511 -1.64 -20.08 12.00
CA ALA A 511 -1.87 -21.53 12.00
C ALA A 511 -1.99 -22.00 10.55
N ASP A 512 -1.21 -23.01 10.17
CA ASP A 512 -1.34 -23.74 8.91
C ASP A 512 -1.83 -25.16 9.21
N TYR A 513 -3.04 -25.47 8.75
CA TYR A 513 -3.63 -26.78 8.93
C TYR A 513 -3.69 -27.53 7.60
N GLN A 514 -2.96 -28.65 7.55
CA GLN A 514 -2.86 -29.54 6.39
C GLN A 514 -2.45 -28.83 5.09
N ARG A 515 -1.69 -27.70 5.18
CA ARG A 515 -1.28 -26.86 4.04
C ARG A 515 -2.44 -26.36 3.17
N THR A 516 -3.65 -26.38 3.71
CA THR A 516 -4.91 -26.08 3.03
C THR A 516 -5.60 -24.89 3.65
N TRP A 517 -5.69 -24.89 4.98
CA TRP A 517 -6.29 -23.84 5.76
C TRP A 517 -5.24 -23.01 6.45
N GLN A 518 -5.37 -21.72 6.35
CA GLN A 518 -4.53 -20.80 7.08
C GLN A 518 -5.42 -19.87 7.91
N ALA A 519 -5.07 -19.71 9.18
CA ALA A 519 -5.70 -18.74 10.07
C ALA A 519 -4.64 -17.84 10.66
N SER A 520 -4.96 -16.59 10.92
CA SER A 520 -4.06 -15.66 11.63
C SER A 520 -4.84 -14.77 12.58
N LEU A 521 -4.22 -14.47 13.71
CA LEU A 521 -4.65 -13.44 14.65
C LEU A 521 -3.46 -12.56 14.96
N SER A 522 -3.59 -11.24 14.86
CA SER A 522 -2.51 -10.30 15.12
C SER A 522 -2.99 -9.05 15.84
N TYR A 523 -2.10 -8.43 16.59
CA TYR A 523 -2.26 -7.11 17.19
C TYR A 523 -1.17 -6.18 16.67
N THR A 524 -1.58 -5.00 16.22
CA THR A 524 -0.66 -3.94 15.77
C THR A 524 -0.79 -2.74 16.70
N HIS A 525 0.35 -2.30 17.21
CA HIS A 525 0.50 -1.12 18.06
C HIS A 525 1.34 -0.08 17.32
N TYR A 526 0.80 1.15 17.19
CA TYR A 526 1.53 2.28 16.65
C TYR A 526 2.14 3.12 17.78
N PHE A 527 3.41 3.53 17.62
CA PHE A 527 4.15 4.29 18.62
C PHE A 527 4.89 5.49 18.00
N GLY A 528 5.44 6.38 18.83
CA GLY A 528 6.07 7.63 18.43
C GLY A 528 5.21 8.85 18.73
N ALA A 529 5.61 10.01 18.24
CA ALA A 529 4.91 11.27 18.44
C ALA A 529 3.59 11.28 17.67
N ALA A 530 2.46 11.44 18.38
CA ALA A 530 1.13 11.56 17.77
C ALA A 530 0.94 12.92 17.09
N GLY A 531 0.29 12.93 15.95
CA GLY A 531 -0.12 14.15 15.25
C GLY A 531 -0.69 13.86 13.88
N SER A 532 -1.51 14.76 13.37
CA SER A 532 -2.00 14.74 12.00
C SER A 532 -0.83 14.79 11.01
N ILE A 533 -1.04 14.33 9.78
CA ILE A 533 -0.02 14.39 8.71
C ILE A 533 0.40 15.83 8.39
N ILE A 534 -0.53 16.79 8.50
CA ILE A 534 -0.28 18.22 8.30
C ILE A 534 -0.03 18.90 9.65
N LYS A 535 0.98 19.76 9.72
CA LYS A 535 1.24 20.66 10.84
C LYS A 535 0.38 21.91 10.69
N TYR A 536 -0.47 22.15 11.68
CA TYR A 536 -1.38 23.29 11.70
C TYR A 536 -0.79 24.49 12.43
N GLY A 537 -1.32 25.69 12.12
CA GLY A 537 -0.88 26.94 12.74
C GLY A 537 0.30 27.62 12.04
N THR A 538 0.73 27.12 10.90
CA THR A 538 1.71 27.74 10.00
C THR A 538 1.02 28.54 8.89
N ALA A 539 1.68 29.58 8.36
CA ALA A 539 1.11 30.40 7.29
C ALA A 539 0.94 29.62 5.98
N VAL A 540 1.80 28.64 5.74
CA VAL A 540 1.75 27.68 4.65
C VAL A 540 1.68 26.29 5.29
N PRO A 541 0.83 25.37 4.83
CA PRO A 541 0.80 24.01 5.33
C PRO A 541 2.18 23.35 5.26
N GLU A 542 2.59 22.64 6.30
CA GLU A 542 3.83 21.88 6.39
C GLU A 542 3.52 20.44 6.77
N LEU A 543 4.36 19.48 6.41
CA LEU A 543 4.23 18.13 6.92
C LEU A 543 4.64 18.06 8.39
N SER A 544 3.91 17.32 9.20
CA SER A 544 4.24 17.16 10.62
C SER A 544 5.34 16.13 10.86
N TYR A 545 5.49 15.15 9.95
CA TYR A 545 6.34 13.97 10.09
C TYR A 545 6.12 13.18 11.39
N LYS A 546 4.94 13.35 11.99
CA LYS A 546 4.49 12.58 13.16
C LYS A 546 3.79 11.30 12.73
N ASN A 547 3.55 10.42 13.67
CA ASN A 547 2.80 9.19 13.40
C ASN A 547 1.30 9.48 13.44
N PHE A 548 0.70 9.63 12.27
CA PHE A 548 -0.73 9.90 12.08
C PHE A 548 -1.62 8.67 12.30
N HIS A 549 -1.04 7.47 12.44
CA HIS A 549 -1.73 6.26 12.85
C HIS A 549 -1.56 5.94 14.35
N ARG A 550 -1.03 6.87 15.15
CA ARG A 550 -0.64 6.64 16.55
C ARG A 550 -1.79 6.15 17.44
N ASP A 551 -3.02 6.43 17.10
CA ASP A 551 -4.24 6.05 17.82
C ASP A 551 -5.05 4.93 17.13
N ARG A 552 -4.54 4.33 16.06
CA ARG A 552 -5.20 3.30 15.26
C ARG A 552 -4.72 1.89 15.57
N ASP A 553 -4.45 1.61 16.85
CA ASP A 553 -4.14 0.25 17.29
C ASP A 553 -5.31 -0.68 17.00
N PHE A 554 -5.03 -1.86 16.45
CA PHE A 554 -6.07 -2.80 16.04
C PHE A 554 -5.68 -4.26 16.22
N ILE A 555 -6.71 -5.10 16.33
CA ILE A 555 -6.60 -6.55 16.25
C ILE A 555 -7.16 -6.97 14.89
N ALA A 556 -6.48 -7.89 14.22
CA ALA A 556 -6.92 -8.46 12.94
C ALA A 556 -6.97 -9.98 13.00
N LEU A 557 -8.05 -10.54 12.43
CA LEU A 557 -8.25 -11.98 12.22
C LEU A 557 -8.33 -12.24 10.72
N SER A 558 -7.72 -13.33 10.24
CA SER A 558 -8.02 -13.85 8.91
C SER A 558 -8.12 -15.37 8.93
N ILE A 559 -8.97 -15.93 8.08
CA ILE A 559 -9.08 -17.35 7.79
C ILE A 559 -9.16 -17.49 6.28
N GLN A 560 -8.31 -18.31 5.69
CA GLN A 560 -8.31 -18.54 4.25
C GLN A 560 -8.16 -20.00 3.88
N ARG A 561 -8.69 -20.35 2.71
CA ARG A 561 -8.55 -21.66 2.08
C ARG A 561 -8.25 -21.47 0.60
N THR A 562 -7.28 -22.27 0.10
CA THR A 562 -6.98 -22.37 -1.33
C THR A 562 -7.47 -23.72 -1.85
N PHE A 563 -8.10 -23.77 -3.02
CA PHE A 563 -8.64 -24.99 -3.65
C PHE A 563 -8.64 -24.88 -5.17
#